data_a26ba8a8f4e86de44660c67ace7bf5c0
#
_entry.id   a26ba8a8f4e86de44660c67ace7bf5c0
#
_cell.length_a   1.000
_cell.length_b   1.000
_cell.length_c   1.000
_cell.angle_alpha   90.00
_cell.angle_beta   90.00
_cell.angle_gamma   90.00
#
_symmetry.space_group_name_H-M   'P 1'
#
loop_
_entity.id
_entity.type
_entity.pdbx_description
1 polymer ?
#
loop_
_entity_poly.entity_id
_entity_poly.type
_entity_poly.pdbx_seq_one_letter_code
_entity_poly.pdbx_strand_id
1 'polypeptide(L)'
;MDPFAPAFPGELLPMSVITGFLGSGKTTLLSQLLRQPDMGKSAVIINELGEVGLDHILIERIEGEVCLLQSGCVCCSLRGDLEQALQKLIDQRERGVITRFDRVVIETTGLADPAPILQLALTSPMIQRYFKLDAVVTTVDAVNGERQLDENPESVKQAALADRILLTKTDLVSPQQLDRLEARLARLNPAAPRFRVLHGRIDAARLFNADPTLHQAGAEDVAQWLGPQVGDLHDNAGAHAHGASADHVHASGALNHDSHINHFSMSFDRPLDWLTVAQWLSDLCAQWGEKLLRIKGVLDLVGEPRPVAIHAIHHTFHPPLALSAWPDAKRGSRIVFITRDLSREVVEENWRAVARVD
;
A
#
# COMPACT_ATOMS: atom_id res chain seq x y z
N MET A 1 -6.39 -28.28 12.31
CA MET A 1 -5.37 -27.45 11.63
C MET A 1 -5.84 -26.01 11.83
N ASP A 2 -4.98 -25.10 12.26
CA ASP A 2 -5.35 -23.69 12.45
C ASP A 2 -5.57 -23.04 11.07
N PRO A 3 -6.83 -22.62 10.74
CA PRO A 3 -7.14 -22.08 9.42
C PRO A 3 -6.52 -20.68 9.18
N PHE A 4 -6.01 -20.04 10.24
CA PHE A 4 -5.41 -18.71 10.20
C PHE A 4 -3.89 -18.76 10.48
N ALA A 5 -3.28 -19.95 10.43
CA ALA A 5 -1.83 -20.09 10.47
C ALA A 5 -1.22 -19.78 9.09
N PRO A 6 0.06 -19.35 9.05
CA PRO A 6 0.77 -19.16 7.78
C PRO A 6 0.74 -20.44 6.94
N ALA A 7 0.48 -20.31 5.64
CA ALA A 7 0.44 -21.44 4.71
C ALA A 7 1.79 -22.18 4.62
N PHE A 8 2.90 -21.48 4.88
CA PHE A 8 4.25 -22.04 4.86
C PHE A 8 4.91 -21.78 6.23
N PRO A 9 5.31 -22.84 6.95
CA PRO A 9 6.06 -22.71 8.19
C PRO A 9 7.50 -22.31 7.86
N GLY A 10 7.86 -21.10 8.15
CA GLY A 10 9.20 -20.52 7.94
C GLY A 10 9.19 -19.02 8.12
N GLU A 11 10.37 -18.44 8.31
CA GLU A 11 10.53 -16.99 8.38
C GLU A 11 10.43 -16.43 6.95
N LEU A 12 9.31 -15.77 6.65
CA LEU A 12 9.09 -15.10 5.36
C LEU A 12 9.91 -13.81 5.30
N LEU A 13 10.56 -13.58 4.18
CA LEU A 13 11.32 -12.37 3.94
C LEU A 13 10.36 -11.20 3.63
N PRO A 14 10.45 -10.07 4.35
CA PRO A 14 9.66 -8.89 4.01
C PRO A 14 10.04 -8.36 2.63
N MET A 15 9.01 -8.09 1.82
CA MET A 15 9.11 -7.51 0.50
C MET A 15 8.38 -6.18 0.49
N SER A 16 9.09 -5.09 0.25
CA SER A 16 8.52 -3.74 0.23
C SER A 16 8.60 -3.14 -1.17
N VAL A 17 7.61 -2.33 -1.53
CA VAL A 17 7.52 -1.67 -2.83
C VAL A 17 7.67 -0.16 -2.63
N ILE A 18 8.64 0.45 -3.33
CA ILE A 18 8.80 1.90 -3.44
C ILE A 18 8.23 2.33 -4.78
N THR A 19 7.22 3.18 -4.74
CA THR A 19 6.53 3.74 -5.92
C THR A 19 6.39 5.25 -5.80
N GLY A 20 5.80 5.88 -6.80
CA GLY A 20 5.60 7.32 -6.88
C GLY A 20 5.86 7.81 -8.29
N PHE A 21 5.30 8.96 -8.66
CA PHE A 21 5.36 9.47 -10.01
C PHE A 21 6.78 9.80 -10.48
N LEU A 22 6.95 10.09 -11.77
CA LEU A 22 8.23 10.49 -12.36
C LEU A 22 8.82 11.69 -11.62
N GLY A 23 10.11 11.61 -11.27
CA GLY A 23 10.84 12.67 -10.58
C GLY A 23 10.44 12.90 -9.11
N SER A 24 9.60 12.04 -8.52
CA SER A 24 9.18 12.16 -7.11
C SER A 24 10.27 11.84 -6.08
N GLY A 25 11.44 11.35 -6.51
CA GLY A 25 12.59 11.11 -5.63
C GLY A 25 12.72 9.68 -5.11
N LYS A 26 12.12 8.68 -5.76
CA LYS A 26 12.22 7.25 -5.42
C LYS A 26 13.67 6.77 -5.29
N THR A 27 14.44 6.93 -6.36
CA THR A 27 15.86 6.50 -6.42
C THR A 27 16.72 7.23 -5.40
N THR A 28 16.46 8.53 -5.17
CA THR A 28 17.14 9.29 -4.12
C THR A 28 16.83 8.73 -2.73
N LEU A 29 15.55 8.43 -2.46
CA LEU A 29 15.13 7.78 -1.23
C LEU A 29 15.82 6.43 -1.04
N LEU A 30 15.73 5.56 -2.05
CA LEU A 30 16.33 4.23 -2.02
C LEU A 30 17.86 4.30 -1.76
N SER A 31 18.56 5.20 -2.45
CA SER A 31 20.00 5.42 -2.25
C SER A 31 20.35 5.87 -0.83
N GLN A 32 19.51 6.67 -0.18
CA GLN A 32 19.72 7.08 1.21
C GLN A 32 19.39 5.97 2.21
N LEU A 33 18.35 5.19 1.94
CA LEU A 33 17.97 4.05 2.78
C LEU A 33 19.05 2.98 2.78
N LEU A 34 19.61 2.61 1.62
CA LEU A 34 20.64 1.58 1.50
C LEU A 34 21.96 1.93 2.19
N ARG A 35 22.18 3.20 2.55
CA ARG A 35 23.33 3.63 3.35
C ARG A 35 23.14 3.43 4.86
N GLN A 36 21.93 3.10 5.31
CA GLN A 36 21.66 2.88 6.73
C GLN A 36 22.10 1.47 7.12
N PRO A 37 22.64 1.27 8.33
CA PRO A 37 23.11 -0.04 8.79
C PRO A 37 22.04 -1.13 8.72
N ASP A 38 20.81 -0.79 9.06
CA ASP A 38 19.67 -1.72 9.08
C ASP A 38 19.21 -2.16 7.68
N MET A 39 19.70 -1.49 6.64
CA MET A 39 19.39 -1.79 5.24
C MET A 39 20.55 -2.51 4.53
N GLY A 40 21.69 -2.71 5.19
CA GLY A 40 22.90 -3.31 4.59
C GLY A 40 22.74 -4.76 4.12
N LYS A 41 21.65 -5.42 4.52
CA LYS A 41 21.26 -6.77 4.07
C LYS A 41 19.97 -6.76 3.26
N SER A 42 19.80 -5.78 2.39
CA SER A 42 18.65 -5.68 1.51
C SER A 42 19.02 -6.07 0.09
N ALA A 43 18.21 -6.93 -0.54
CA ALA A 43 18.24 -7.11 -1.99
C ALA A 43 17.34 -6.05 -2.64
N VAL A 44 17.74 -5.50 -3.77
CA VAL A 44 17.00 -4.45 -4.46
C VAL A 44 16.71 -4.88 -5.89
N ILE A 45 15.47 -4.71 -6.29
CA ILE A 45 15.00 -4.90 -7.67
C ILE A 45 14.52 -3.54 -8.18
N ILE A 46 15.13 -3.05 -9.26
CA ILE A 46 14.71 -1.82 -9.93
C ILE A 46 14.02 -2.21 -11.23
N ASN A 47 12.77 -1.80 -11.34
CA ASN A 47 11.95 -2.01 -12.52
C ASN A 47 11.82 -0.69 -13.29
N GLU A 48 12.65 -0.46 -14.31
CA GLU A 48 12.60 0.71 -15.17
C GLU A 48 12.10 0.38 -16.58
N LEU A 49 11.32 1.30 -17.15
CA LEU A 49 10.89 1.31 -18.54
C LEU A 49 11.91 2.08 -19.38
N GLY A 50 12.76 1.41 -20.16
CA GLY A 50 13.61 2.08 -21.14
C GLY A 50 15.08 1.67 -21.14
N GLU A 51 15.81 2.09 -22.18
CA GLU A 51 17.24 1.87 -22.34
C GLU A 51 18.04 2.48 -21.19
N VAL A 52 19.08 1.76 -20.77
CA VAL A 52 20.07 2.06 -19.74
C VAL A 52 20.11 3.52 -19.31
N GLY A 53 19.43 3.87 -18.22
CA GLY A 53 19.44 5.23 -17.67
C GLY A 53 20.67 5.48 -16.80
N LEU A 54 21.07 6.74 -16.70
CA LEU A 54 22.21 7.26 -15.92
C LEU A 54 22.17 6.90 -14.43
N ASP A 55 21.04 6.39 -13.92
CA ASP A 55 20.84 6.08 -12.50
C ASP A 55 21.55 4.81 -12.03
N HIS A 56 21.96 3.92 -12.95
CA HIS A 56 22.79 2.75 -12.64
C HIS A 56 24.10 3.11 -11.91
N ILE A 57 24.70 4.24 -12.24
CA ILE A 57 26.00 4.67 -11.69
C ILE A 57 25.88 5.06 -10.20
N LEU A 58 24.70 5.46 -9.75
CA LEU A 58 24.44 5.83 -8.34
C LEU A 58 24.31 4.60 -7.44
N ILE A 59 23.84 3.48 -7.98
CA ILE A 59 23.55 2.25 -7.21
C ILE A 59 24.75 1.30 -7.19
N GLU A 60 25.61 1.29 -8.21
CA GLU A 60 26.86 0.50 -8.27
C GLU A 60 27.87 0.80 -7.15
N ARG A 61 27.70 1.91 -6.41
CA ARG A 61 28.58 2.30 -5.30
C ARG A 61 28.08 1.88 -3.91
N ILE A 62 26.96 1.18 -3.84
CA ILE A 62 26.38 0.74 -2.56
C ILE A 62 26.81 -0.71 -2.35
N GLU A 63 27.44 -1.02 -1.21
CA GLU A 63 27.76 -2.37 -0.77
C GLU A 63 26.47 -3.16 -0.50
N GLY A 64 25.82 -3.64 -1.56
CA GLY A 64 24.61 -4.43 -1.52
C GLY A 64 24.33 -5.04 -2.89
N GLU A 65 23.60 -6.14 -2.93
CA GLU A 65 23.25 -6.78 -4.20
C GLU A 65 22.07 -6.10 -4.86
N VAL A 66 22.35 -5.41 -5.97
CA VAL A 66 21.32 -4.78 -6.81
C VAL A 66 21.07 -5.67 -8.02
N CYS A 67 19.84 -6.16 -8.15
CA CYS A 67 19.39 -6.88 -9.32
C CYS A 67 18.57 -5.94 -10.22
N LEU A 68 19.07 -5.69 -11.42
CA LEU A 68 18.38 -4.84 -12.39
C LEU A 68 17.54 -5.70 -13.33
N LEU A 69 16.24 -5.40 -13.39
CA LEU A 69 15.35 -5.96 -14.39
C LEU A 69 15.29 -5.04 -15.60
N GLN A 70 15.85 -5.48 -16.71
CA GLN A 70 15.64 -4.85 -18.01
C GLN A 70 14.32 -5.37 -18.60
N SER A 71 13.24 -4.62 -18.48
CA SER A 71 11.97 -4.98 -19.08
C SER A 71 11.79 -4.30 -20.44
N GLY A 72 11.82 -5.10 -21.49
CA GLY A 72 11.28 -4.71 -22.80
C GLY A 72 9.82 -5.17 -22.90
N CYS A 73 8.89 -4.23 -23.10
CA CYS A 73 7.46 -4.42 -23.34
C CYS A 73 6.51 -4.54 -22.13
N VAL A 74 5.55 -3.61 -22.13
CA VAL A 74 4.83 -3.01 -21.01
C VAL A 74 3.73 -3.84 -20.33
N CYS A 75 3.25 -4.98 -20.80
CA CYS A 75 2.01 -5.56 -20.24
C CYS A 75 2.01 -7.04 -19.86
N CYS A 76 2.81 -7.89 -20.48
CA CYS A 76 2.77 -9.34 -20.23
C CYS A 76 4.03 -9.93 -19.61
N SER A 77 5.18 -9.27 -19.74
CA SER A 77 6.47 -9.76 -19.23
C SER A 77 6.73 -9.42 -17.76
N LEU A 78 6.19 -8.32 -17.24
CA LEU A 78 6.44 -7.82 -15.87
C LEU A 78 6.22 -8.87 -14.78
N ARG A 79 5.14 -9.67 -14.88
CA ARG A 79 4.84 -10.70 -13.88
C ARG A 79 5.87 -11.84 -13.92
N GLY A 80 6.19 -12.33 -15.11
CA GLY A 80 7.17 -13.41 -15.30
C GLY A 80 8.58 -12.98 -14.94
N ASP A 81 8.97 -11.77 -15.33
CA ASP A 81 10.31 -11.24 -15.11
C ASP A 81 10.59 -10.98 -13.62
N LEU A 82 9.62 -10.40 -12.88
CA LEU A 82 9.77 -10.18 -11.45
C LEU A 82 9.79 -11.51 -10.67
N GLU A 83 8.92 -12.45 -11.01
CA GLU A 83 8.91 -13.76 -10.36
C GLU A 83 10.22 -14.52 -10.58
N GLN A 84 10.75 -14.50 -11.80
CA GLN A 84 12.05 -15.10 -12.14
C GLN A 84 13.20 -14.41 -11.41
N ALA A 85 13.18 -13.08 -11.30
CA ALA A 85 14.22 -12.34 -10.57
C ALA A 85 14.21 -12.69 -9.08
N LEU A 86 13.03 -12.73 -8.46
CA LEU A 86 12.87 -13.14 -7.06
C LEU A 86 13.33 -14.60 -6.85
N GLN A 87 12.95 -15.52 -7.75
CA GLN A 87 13.42 -16.91 -7.72
C GLN A 87 14.95 -16.99 -7.82
N LYS A 88 15.54 -16.25 -8.75
CA LYS A 88 16.98 -16.21 -8.92
C LYS A 88 17.71 -15.69 -7.67
N LEU A 89 17.17 -14.65 -7.03
CA LEU A 89 17.72 -14.13 -5.77
C LEU A 89 17.70 -15.18 -4.66
N ILE A 90 16.59 -15.92 -4.52
CA ILE A 90 16.50 -17.02 -3.54
C ILE A 90 17.50 -18.13 -3.87
N ASP A 91 17.56 -18.59 -5.11
CA ASP A 91 18.50 -19.66 -5.53
C ASP A 91 19.95 -19.26 -5.27
N GLN A 92 20.32 -18.02 -5.56
CA GLN A 92 21.68 -17.50 -5.31
C GLN A 92 21.99 -17.38 -3.82
N ARG A 93 21.00 -16.92 -3.02
CA ARG A 93 21.11 -16.82 -1.56
C ARG A 93 21.29 -18.19 -0.91
N GLU A 94 20.49 -19.20 -1.33
CA GLU A 94 20.58 -20.56 -0.81
C GLU A 94 21.89 -21.26 -1.18
N ARG A 95 22.39 -21.01 -2.39
CA ARG A 95 23.70 -21.52 -2.85
C ARG A 95 24.90 -20.77 -2.27
N GLY A 96 24.69 -19.68 -1.54
CA GLY A 96 25.77 -18.84 -1.00
C GLY A 96 26.57 -18.10 -2.08
N VAL A 97 25.99 -17.91 -3.27
CA VAL A 97 26.60 -17.15 -4.38
C VAL A 97 26.58 -15.65 -4.07
N ILE A 98 25.52 -15.22 -3.38
CA ILE A 98 25.34 -13.84 -2.96
C ILE A 98 25.27 -13.73 -1.43
N THR A 99 25.53 -12.55 -0.91
CA THR A 99 25.41 -12.26 0.51
C THR A 99 23.96 -12.52 0.98
N ARG A 100 23.81 -13.06 2.16
CA ARG A 100 22.49 -13.33 2.73
C ARG A 100 21.76 -12.03 3.01
N PHE A 101 20.60 -11.84 2.38
CA PHE A 101 19.73 -10.69 2.60
C PHE A 101 18.53 -11.08 3.49
N ASP A 102 18.00 -10.09 4.22
CA ASP A 102 16.92 -10.25 5.18
C ASP A 102 15.62 -9.58 4.70
N ARG A 103 15.65 -8.84 3.59
CA ARG A 103 14.49 -8.20 2.93
C ARG A 103 14.74 -7.96 1.45
N VAL A 104 13.65 -7.73 0.73
CA VAL A 104 13.69 -7.26 -0.67
C VAL A 104 12.97 -5.93 -0.79
N VAL A 105 13.55 -4.99 -1.52
CA VAL A 105 12.94 -3.71 -1.88
C VAL A 105 12.80 -3.65 -3.39
N ILE A 106 11.59 -3.38 -3.87
CA ILE A 106 11.28 -3.24 -5.30
C ILE A 106 10.99 -1.77 -5.58
N GLU A 107 11.77 -1.13 -6.44
CA GLU A 107 11.47 0.20 -6.98
C GLU A 107 10.70 0.06 -8.29
N THR A 108 9.54 0.72 -8.40
CA THR A 108 8.75 0.74 -9.64
C THR A 108 9.11 1.93 -10.50
N THR A 109 8.83 1.84 -11.82
CA THR A 109 8.89 3.01 -12.69
C THR A 109 7.88 4.07 -12.23
N GLY A 110 8.14 5.34 -12.57
CA GLY A 110 7.30 6.46 -12.16
C GLY A 110 5.89 6.47 -12.79
N LEU A 111 5.69 5.77 -13.90
CA LEU A 111 4.38 5.65 -14.57
C LEU A 111 3.69 4.32 -14.25
N ALA A 112 4.27 3.47 -13.41
CA ALA A 112 3.69 2.18 -13.10
C ALA A 112 2.47 2.31 -12.18
N ASP A 113 1.40 1.57 -12.53
CA ASP A 113 0.41 1.15 -11.56
C ASP A 113 1.06 0.09 -10.65
N PRO A 114 1.17 0.29 -9.34
CA PRO A 114 1.79 -0.70 -8.47
C PRO A 114 0.91 -1.95 -8.27
N ALA A 115 -0.38 -1.89 -8.57
CA ALA A 115 -1.32 -2.98 -8.31
C ALA A 115 -0.90 -4.34 -8.91
N PRO A 116 -0.41 -4.44 -10.16
CA PRO A 116 0.05 -5.72 -10.71
C PRO A 116 1.17 -6.39 -9.92
N ILE A 117 2.14 -5.61 -9.40
CA ILE A 117 3.23 -6.11 -8.56
C ILE A 117 2.68 -6.60 -7.22
N LEU A 118 1.78 -5.82 -6.62
CA LEU A 118 1.15 -6.17 -5.35
C LEU A 118 0.27 -7.42 -5.49
N GLN A 119 -0.50 -7.54 -6.58
CA GLN A 119 -1.28 -8.73 -6.87
C GLN A 119 -0.39 -9.96 -7.05
N LEU A 120 0.72 -9.83 -7.78
CA LEU A 120 1.67 -10.93 -7.95
C LEU A 120 2.23 -11.39 -6.59
N ALA A 121 2.55 -10.45 -5.70
CA ALA A 121 2.97 -10.75 -4.33
C ALA A 121 1.92 -11.56 -3.55
N LEU A 122 0.64 -11.33 -3.82
CA LEU A 122 -0.48 -11.98 -3.14
C LEU A 122 -0.95 -13.27 -3.80
N THR A 123 -0.57 -13.55 -5.06
CA THR A 123 -1.10 -14.71 -5.82
C THR A 123 -0.05 -15.73 -6.21
N SER A 124 1.22 -15.34 -6.36
CA SER A 124 2.27 -16.27 -6.77
C SER A 124 2.62 -17.23 -5.64
N PRO A 125 2.43 -18.55 -5.80
CA PRO A 125 2.82 -19.53 -4.79
C PRO A 125 4.31 -19.51 -4.48
N MET A 126 5.16 -19.19 -5.49
CA MET A 126 6.59 -19.04 -5.31
C MET A 126 6.90 -17.87 -4.40
N ILE A 127 6.30 -16.71 -4.67
CA ILE A 127 6.54 -15.51 -3.85
C ILE A 127 6.02 -15.74 -2.43
N GLN A 128 4.80 -16.24 -2.26
CA GLN A 128 4.21 -16.51 -0.94
C GLN A 128 5.00 -17.53 -0.10
N ARG A 129 5.77 -18.40 -0.75
CA ARG A 129 6.62 -19.39 -0.06
C ARG A 129 7.82 -18.75 0.62
N TYR A 130 8.39 -17.69 0.06
CA TYR A 130 9.64 -17.09 0.51
C TYR A 130 9.49 -15.66 1.00
N PHE A 131 8.48 -14.96 0.50
CA PHE A 131 8.30 -13.53 0.75
C PHE A 131 6.90 -13.22 1.26
N LYS A 132 6.80 -12.08 1.93
CA LYS A 132 5.55 -11.47 2.31
C LYS A 132 5.59 -9.98 2.07
N LEU A 133 4.52 -9.44 1.48
CA LEU A 133 4.38 -7.99 1.29
C LEU A 133 4.38 -7.30 2.66
N ASP A 134 5.34 -6.39 2.85
CA ASP A 134 5.52 -5.63 4.09
C ASP A 134 4.93 -4.22 3.96
N ALA A 135 5.44 -3.43 3.02
CA ALA A 135 5.05 -2.03 2.88
C ALA A 135 5.00 -1.58 1.42
N VAL A 136 4.04 -0.72 1.13
CA VAL A 136 3.99 0.10 -0.09
C VAL A 136 4.32 1.54 0.30
N VAL A 137 5.49 2.01 -0.12
CA VAL A 137 5.98 3.36 0.17
C VAL A 137 5.85 4.20 -1.08
N THR A 138 5.03 5.26 -1.02
CA THR A 138 4.79 6.16 -2.16
C THR A 138 5.47 7.50 -1.93
N THR A 139 6.34 7.90 -2.85
CA THR A 139 6.92 9.24 -2.86
C THR A 139 6.05 10.21 -3.65
N VAL A 140 5.79 11.39 -3.08
CA VAL A 140 5.03 12.48 -3.69
C VAL A 140 5.89 13.74 -3.70
N ASP A 141 6.11 14.32 -4.87
CA ASP A 141 6.86 15.56 -5.06
C ASP A 141 6.03 16.76 -4.57
N ALA A 142 6.49 17.47 -3.55
CA ALA A 142 5.75 18.61 -3.01
C ALA A 142 5.58 19.76 -4.03
N VAL A 143 6.49 19.91 -5.00
CA VAL A 143 6.43 20.95 -6.04
C VAL A 143 5.36 20.64 -7.08
N ASN A 144 5.31 19.38 -7.55
CA ASN A 144 4.47 18.98 -8.68
C ASN A 144 3.29 18.09 -8.28
N GLY A 145 3.20 17.66 -7.02
CA GLY A 145 2.27 16.63 -6.57
C GLY A 145 0.80 16.97 -6.80
N GLU A 146 0.38 18.23 -6.54
CA GLU A 146 -1.00 18.63 -6.79
C GLU A 146 -1.37 18.46 -8.28
N ARG A 147 -0.51 18.99 -9.19
CA ARG A 147 -0.72 18.85 -10.62
C ARG A 147 -0.66 17.40 -11.09
N GLN A 148 0.29 16.62 -10.55
CA GLN A 148 0.39 15.18 -10.89
C GLN A 148 -0.87 14.41 -10.49
N LEU A 149 -1.44 14.69 -9.34
CA LEU A 149 -2.71 14.10 -8.89
C LEU A 149 -3.90 14.53 -9.75
N ASP A 150 -3.88 15.77 -10.34
CA ASP A 150 -4.93 16.25 -11.24
C ASP A 150 -4.86 15.61 -12.63
N GLU A 151 -3.65 15.45 -13.16
CA GLU A 151 -3.44 15.08 -14.55
C GLU A 151 -3.20 13.58 -14.77
N ASN A 152 -2.80 12.83 -13.71
CA ASN A 152 -2.31 11.45 -13.85
C ASN A 152 -3.01 10.50 -12.89
N PRO A 153 -3.88 9.62 -13.38
CA PRO A 153 -4.57 8.62 -12.58
C PRO A 153 -3.62 7.63 -11.88
N GLU A 154 -2.42 7.42 -12.43
CA GLU A 154 -1.36 6.61 -11.81
C GLU A 154 -0.90 7.21 -10.48
N SER A 155 -0.73 8.54 -10.42
CA SER A 155 -0.36 9.25 -9.17
C SER A 155 -1.41 9.04 -8.09
N VAL A 156 -2.68 9.10 -8.46
CA VAL A 156 -3.81 8.88 -7.54
C VAL A 156 -3.80 7.43 -7.03
N LYS A 157 -3.61 6.44 -7.91
CA LYS A 157 -3.53 5.03 -7.53
C LYS A 157 -2.33 4.74 -6.64
N GLN A 158 -1.16 5.29 -6.97
CA GLN A 158 0.05 5.14 -6.18
C GLN A 158 -0.16 5.66 -4.74
N ALA A 159 -0.78 6.83 -4.58
CA ALA A 159 -1.10 7.39 -3.27
C ALA A 159 -2.19 6.59 -2.53
N ALA A 160 -3.23 6.13 -3.24
CA ALA A 160 -4.32 5.34 -2.66
C ALA A 160 -3.85 3.97 -2.15
N LEU A 161 -2.90 3.33 -2.85
CA LEU A 161 -2.37 2.01 -2.48
C LEU A 161 -1.26 2.07 -1.40
N ALA A 162 -0.80 3.26 -1.04
CA ALA A 162 0.31 3.45 -0.12
C ALA A 162 0.02 2.97 1.32
N ASP A 163 1.00 2.35 1.96
CA ASP A 163 1.07 2.17 3.42
C ASP A 163 1.75 3.36 4.09
N ARG A 164 2.66 4.03 3.38
CA ARG A 164 3.40 5.21 3.82
C ARG A 164 3.51 6.19 2.66
N ILE A 165 3.24 7.47 2.89
CA ILE A 165 3.40 8.53 1.89
C ILE A 165 4.54 9.44 2.31
N LEU A 166 5.50 9.65 1.41
CA LEU A 166 6.65 10.51 1.63
C LEU A 166 6.55 11.76 0.76
N LEU A 167 6.41 12.91 1.40
CA LEU A 167 6.47 14.20 0.74
C LEU A 167 7.93 14.60 0.58
N THR A 168 8.39 14.63 -0.65
CA THR A 168 9.76 15.00 -1.02
C THR A 168 9.83 16.44 -1.49
N LYS A 169 11.03 17.02 -1.54
CA LYS A 169 11.27 18.40 -2.00
C LYS A 169 10.46 19.44 -1.24
N THR A 170 10.21 19.18 0.03
CA THR A 170 9.38 20.05 0.89
C THR A 170 10.05 21.39 1.20
N ASP A 171 11.35 21.49 0.98
CA ASP A 171 12.17 22.69 1.05
C ASP A 171 11.97 23.67 -0.12
N LEU A 172 11.35 23.22 -1.21
CA LEU A 172 11.15 24.00 -2.44
C LEU A 172 9.75 24.62 -2.55
N VAL A 173 8.90 24.45 -1.55
CA VAL A 173 7.51 24.94 -1.55
C VAL A 173 7.20 25.78 -0.30
N SER A 174 6.17 26.61 -0.39
CA SER A 174 5.69 27.35 0.77
C SER A 174 4.95 26.39 1.75
N PRO A 175 4.91 26.74 3.06
CA PRO A 175 4.13 25.96 4.03
C PRO A 175 2.67 25.75 3.61
N GLN A 176 2.04 26.79 3.03
CA GLN A 176 0.63 26.73 2.59
C GLN A 176 0.42 25.75 1.43
N GLN A 177 1.39 25.64 0.49
CA GLN A 177 1.33 24.64 -0.59
C GLN A 177 1.48 23.22 -0.02
N LEU A 178 2.41 23.04 0.92
CA LEU A 178 2.64 21.75 1.55
C LEU A 178 1.41 21.28 2.35
N ASP A 179 0.80 22.18 3.13
CA ASP A 179 -0.39 21.88 3.93
C ASP A 179 -1.59 21.51 3.03
N ARG A 180 -1.77 22.19 1.89
CA ARG A 180 -2.82 21.82 0.91
C ARG A 180 -2.60 20.42 0.35
N LEU A 181 -1.38 20.11 -0.09
CA LEU A 181 -1.04 18.79 -0.62
C LEU A 181 -1.22 17.70 0.46
N GLU A 182 -0.78 17.94 1.69
CA GLU A 182 -0.98 17.01 2.81
C GLU A 182 -2.46 16.78 3.10
N ALA A 183 -3.27 17.84 3.11
CA ALA A 183 -4.72 17.72 3.30
C ALA A 183 -5.40 16.94 2.17
N ARG A 184 -4.94 17.12 0.93
CA ARG A 184 -5.42 16.36 -0.22
C ARG A 184 -5.08 14.87 -0.11
N LEU A 185 -3.82 14.54 0.20
CA LEU A 185 -3.37 13.17 0.41
C LEU A 185 -4.05 12.51 1.60
N ALA A 186 -4.38 13.29 2.66
CA ALA A 186 -5.14 12.80 3.80
C ALA A 186 -6.57 12.41 3.44
N ARG A 187 -7.20 13.10 2.50
CA ARG A 187 -8.53 12.71 1.98
C ARG A 187 -8.45 11.50 1.07
N LEU A 188 -7.39 11.43 0.24
CA LEU A 188 -7.21 10.33 -0.70
C LEU A 188 -6.88 9.01 -0.01
N ASN A 189 -6.01 9.04 1.00
CA ASN A 189 -5.62 7.88 1.79
C ASN A 189 -5.37 8.28 3.25
N PRO A 190 -6.41 8.37 4.08
CA PRO A 190 -6.28 8.73 5.49
C PRO A 190 -5.53 7.69 6.33
N ALA A 191 -5.52 6.43 5.89
CA ALA A 191 -4.83 5.34 6.59
C ALA A 191 -3.30 5.40 6.46
N ALA A 192 -2.76 6.05 5.41
CA ALA A 192 -1.32 6.15 5.21
C ALA A 192 -0.71 7.31 6.00
N PRO A 193 0.18 7.07 6.98
CA PRO A 193 0.98 8.11 7.61
C PRO A 193 1.79 8.86 6.55
N ARG A 194 1.87 10.18 6.72
CA ARG A 194 2.58 11.09 5.83
C ARG A 194 3.84 11.61 6.51
N PHE A 195 4.96 11.59 5.80
CA PHE A 195 6.26 12.02 6.30
C PHE A 195 6.85 13.07 5.36
N ARG A 196 7.28 14.19 5.90
CA ARG A 196 8.07 15.20 5.18
C ARG A 196 9.52 14.73 5.14
N VAL A 197 10.09 14.61 3.95
CA VAL A 197 11.41 14.04 3.75
C VAL A 197 12.29 15.02 2.97
N LEU A 198 13.44 15.34 3.53
CA LEU A 198 14.46 16.18 2.88
C LEU A 198 15.57 15.33 2.32
N HIS A 199 15.86 15.49 1.02
CA HIS A 199 16.95 14.79 0.33
C HIS A 199 16.93 13.25 0.52
N GLY A 200 15.74 12.66 0.63
CA GLY A 200 15.58 11.20 0.83
C GLY A 200 15.95 10.70 2.24
N ARG A 201 16.19 11.58 3.21
CA ARG A 201 16.62 11.20 4.55
C ARG A 201 15.43 10.93 5.46
N ILE A 202 15.24 9.68 5.77
CA ILE A 202 14.26 9.18 6.74
C ILE A 202 14.79 7.86 7.31
N ASP A 203 14.47 7.57 8.57
CA ASP A 203 14.80 6.30 9.20
C ASP A 203 14.03 5.15 8.52
N ALA A 204 14.73 4.09 8.13
CA ALA A 204 14.15 2.91 7.51
C ALA A 204 13.10 2.23 8.39
N ALA A 205 13.27 2.27 9.71
CA ALA A 205 12.32 1.72 10.68
C ALA A 205 10.92 2.38 10.61
N ARG A 206 10.84 3.62 10.14
CA ARG A 206 9.57 4.34 9.95
C ARG A 206 8.82 3.93 8.68
N LEU A 207 9.50 3.29 7.74
CA LEU A 207 8.96 2.93 6.43
C LEU A 207 8.60 1.47 6.32
N PHE A 208 9.43 0.62 6.89
CA PHE A 208 9.33 -0.83 6.79
C PHE A 208 8.74 -1.44 8.08
N ASN A 209 8.50 -2.75 8.05
CA ASN A 209 7.79 -3.49 9.10
C ASN A 209 6.37 -2.96 9.33
N ALA A 210 5.70 -2.58 8.22
CA ALA A 210 4.35 -2.02 8.27
C ALA A 210 3.27 -3.10 8.38
N ASP A 211 3.54 -4.34 7.98
CA ASP A 211 2.61 -5.45 8.11
C ASP A 211 2.72 -6.10 9.50
N PRO A 212 1.66 -6.00 10.34
CA PRO A 212 1.67 -6.54 11.69
C PRO A 212 1.75 -8.06 11.75
N THR A 213 1.59 -8.74 10.61
CA THR A 213 1.64 -10.21 10.54
C THR A 213 3.05 -10.75 10.30
N LEU A 214 4.04 -9.87 10.02
CA LEU A 214 5.45 -10.24 9.82
C LEU A 214 6.23 -10.34 11.12
N HIS A 215 5.71 -9.78 12.21
CA HIS A 215 6.36 -9.74 13.52
C HIS A 215 5.32 -9.89 14.63
N GLN A 216 5.75 -9.99 15.87
CA GLN A 216 4.84 -9.95 17.05
C GLN A 216 4.39 -8.51 17.29
N ALA A 217 3.43 -8.05 16.45
CA ALA A 217 2.92 -6.69 16.50
C ALA A 217 2.13 -6.44 17.79
N GLY A 218 2.36 -5.28 18.38
CA GLY A 218 1.54 -4.76 19.47
C GLY A 218 0.23 -4.13 18.97
N ALA A 219 -0.61 -3.71 19.90
CA ALA A 219 -1.88 -3.05 19.57
C ALA A 219 -1.69 -1.77 18.73
N GLU A 220 -0.65 -0.99 19.02
CA GLU A 220 -0.33 0.24 18.28
C GLU A 220 0.03 -0.04 16.82
N ASP A 221 0.80 -1.10 16.55
CA ASP A 221 1.19 -1.48 15.18
C ASP A 221 -0.05 -1.87 14.37
N VAL A 222 -0.95 -2.66 14.97
CA VAL A 222 -2.21 -3.07 14.33
C VAL A 222 -3.13 -1.87 14.10
N ALA A 223 -3.25 -0.97 15.06
CA ALA A 223 -4.03 0.26 14.94
C ALA A 223 -3.46 1.17 13.83
N GLN A 224 -2.14 1.33 13.78
CA GLN A 224 -1.48 2.12 12.74
C GLN A 224 -1.66 1.48 11.35
N TRP A 225 -1.58 0.16 11.26
CA TRP A 225 -1.79 -0.56 9.99
C TRP A 225 -3.21 -0.41 9.44
N LEU A 226 -4.24 -0.43 10.32
CA LEU A 226 -5.62 -0.18 9.94
C LEU A 226 -5.90 1.28 9.58
N GLY A 227 -5.17 2.20 10.18
CA GLY A 227 -5.43 3.64 10.06
C GLY A 227 -6.59 4.14 10.94
N PRO A 228 -6.90 5.45 10.89
CA PRO A 228 -7.94 6.07 11.70
C PRO A 228 -9.34 5.56 11.36
N GLN A 229 -10.28 5.66 12.31
CA GLN A 229 -11.69 5.43 12.02
C GLN A 229 -12.25 6.57 11.16
N VAL A 230 -12.84 6.23 10.03
CA VAL A 230 -13.30 7.23 9.03
C VAL A 230 -14.68 7.80 9.36
N GLY A 231 -15.29 7.42 10.49
CA GLY A 231 -16.53 8.04 10.98
C GLY A 231 -16.37 9.47 11.50
N ASP A 232 -15.18 9.82 12.00
CA ASP A 232 -14.95 11.09 12.68
C ASP A 232 -14.55 12.24 11.74
N LEU A 233 -14.34 11.97 10.45
CA LEU A 233 -13.88 12.97 9.48
C LEU A 233 -15.01 13.70 8.74
N HIS A 234 -16.24 13.18 8.77
CA HIS A 234 -17.38 13.79 8.07
C HIS A 234 -18.14 14.85 8.89
N ASP A 235 -18.03 14.85 10.22
CA ASP A 235 -18.77 15.81 11.06
C ASP A 235 -18.13 17.20 11.17
N ASN A 236 -16.88 17.40 10.69
CA ASN A 236 -16.20 18.71 10.75
C ASN A 236 -16.24 19.53 9.44
N ALA A 237 -16.85 19.03 8.36
CA ALA A 237 -16.96 19.78 7.10
C ALA A 237 -18.30 20.56 6.95
N GLY A 238 -19.19 20.49 7.95
CA GLY A 238 -20.55 21.04 7.89
C GLY A 238 -20.81 22.37 8.59
N ALA A 239 -19.82 23.01 9.21
CA ALA A 239 -20.05 24.29 9.90
C ALA A 239 -19.16 25.39 9.32
N HIS A 240 -19.77 26.35 8.66
CA HIS A 240 -19.33 27.63 8.11
C HIS A 240 -19.18 27.71 6.58
N ALA A 241 -20.29 27.95 5.91
CA ALA A 241 -20.34 28.86 4.76
C ALA A 241 -21.76 29.31 4.47
N HIS A 242 -22.23 30.34 5.14
CA HIS A 242 -23.26 31.24 4.60
C HIS A 242 -22.60 32.52 4.09
N GLY A 243 -22.76 32.75 2.78
CA GLY A 243 -22.70 34.09 2.18
C GLY A 243 -21.40 34.44 1.45
N ALA A 244 -21.43 34.35 0.12
CA ALA A 244 -21.09 35.44 -0.79
C ALA A 244 -21.17 34.98 -2.26
N SER A 245 -22.01 35.68 -3.00
CA SER A 245 -22.00 36.13 -4.41
C SER A 245 -21.30 35.26 -5.48
N ALA A 246 -22.08 34.90 -6.50
CA ALA A 246 -21.67 34.37 -7.78
C ALA A 246 -20.78 35.37 -8.54
N ASP A 247 -19.58 34.92 -8.92
CA ASP A 247 -18.85 35.38 -10.06
C ASP A 247 -18.42 34.21 -10.91
N HIS A 248 -18.92 34.16 -12.15
CA HIS A 248 -18.63 33.16 -13.13
C HIS A 248 -17.20 33.32 -13.63
N VAL A 249 -16.29 32.46 -13.13
CA VAL A 249 -14.99 32.24 -13.77
C VAL A 249 -15.06 30.91 -14.49
N HIS A 250 -14.86 30.93 -15.80
CA HIS A 250 -14.68 29.75 -16.63
C HIS A 250 -13.46 28.98 -16.14
N ALA A 251 -13.66 27.92 -15.33
CA ALA A 251 -12.65 26.96 -15.01
C ALA A 251 -12.54 25.99 -16.18
N SER A 252 -11.40 26.00 -16.87
CA SER A 252 -10.93 24.92 -17.74
C SER A 252 -11.01 23.61 -16.98
N GLY A 253 -11.78 22.64 -17.50
CA GLY A 253 -12.07 21.37 -16.82
C GLY A 253 -10.82 20.49 -16.69
N ALA A 254 -10.06 20.68 -15.63
CA ALA A 254 -9.16 19.66 -15.13
C ALA A 254 -10.02 18.55 -14.52
N LEU A 255 -9.93 17.34 -15.07
CA LEU A 255 -10.58 16.16 -14.53
C LEU A 255 -10.00 15.91 -13.13
N ASN A 256 -10.75 16.18 -12.09
CA ASN A 256 -10.34 15.94 -10.72
C ASN A 256 -10.45 14.43 -10.42
N HIS A 257 -9.37 13.69 -10.65
CA HIS A 257 -9.33 12.24 -10.48
C HIS A 257 -9.55 11.77 -9.03
N ASP A 258 -9.36 12.64 -8.04
CA ASP A 258 -9.60 12.35 -6.63
C ASP A 258 -11.09 12.14 -6.31
N SER A 259 -12.01 12.78 -7.06
CA SER A 259 -13.45 12.68 -6.82
C SER A 259 -14.01 11.27 -7.01
N HIS A 260 -13.26 10.40 -7.67
CA HIS A 260 -13.61 9.01 -7.91
C HIS A 260 -13.12 8.05 -6.82
N ILE A 261 -12.26 8.51 -5.90
CA ILE A 261 -11.75 7.67 -4.80
C ILE A 261 -12.60 7.85 -3.55
N ASN A 262 -13.15 6.75 -3.09
CA ASN A 262 -13.90 6.69 -1.83
C ASN A 262 -13.06 5.98 -0.77
N HIS A 263 -13.15 6.48 0.44
CA HIS A 263 -12.54 5.89 1.61
C HIS A 263 -13.57 5.80 2.72
N PHE A 264 -13.78 4.59 3.25
CA PHE A 264 -14.74 4.37 4.34
C PHE A 264 -14.37 3.13 5.16
N SER A 265 -14.93 3.01 6.34
CA SER A 265 -14.80 1.83 7.19
C SER A 265 -16.15 1.26 7.55
N MET A 266 -16.20 -0.08 7.69
CA MET A 266 -17.32 -0.81 8.26
C MET A 266 -16.88 -1.42 9.58
N SER A 267 -17.73 -1.30 10.61
CA SER A 267 -17.45 -1.84 11.94
C SER A 267 -18.59 -2.76 12.38
N PHE A 268 -18.22 -3.84 13.08
CA PHE A 268 -19.16 -4.83 13.59
C PHE A 268 -18.83 -5.11 15.06
N ASP A 269 -19.81 -4.89 15.93
CA ASP A 269 -19.66 -5.05 17.39
C ASP A 269 -19.84 -6.50 17.85
N ARG A 270 -20.27 -7.39 16.96
CA ARG A 270 -20.46 -8.83 17.26
C ARG A 270 -19.46 -9.64 16.43
N PRO A 271 -18.99 -10.78 16.99
CA PRO A 271 -18.18 -11.71 16.23
C PRO A 271 -18.90 -12.15 14.93
N LEU A 272 -18.15 -12.20 13.84
CA LEU A 272 -18.66 -12.58 12.52
C LEU A 272 -18.40 -14.06 12.26
N ASP A 273 -19.29 -14.70 11.49
CA ASP A 273 -19.00 -16.01 10.94
C ASP A 273 -18.00 -15.91 9.78
N TRP A 274 -16.95 -16.74 9.81
CA TRP A 274 -15.89 -16.70 8.79
C TRP A 274 -16.41 -17.05 7.40
N LEU A 275 -17.30 -18.05 7.27
CA LEU A 275 -17.78 -18.47 5.95
C LEU A 275 -18.62 -17.36 5.31
N THR A 276 -19.46 -16.70 6.07
CA THR A 276 -20.26 -15.54 5.63
C THR A 276 -19.38 -14.40 5.17
N VAL A 277 -18.33 -14.06 5.95
CA VAL A 277 -17.37 -13.01 5.58
C VAL A 277 -16.59 -13.39 4.32
N ALA A 278 -16.09 -14.62 4.23
CA ALA A 278 -15.31 -15.09 3.09
C ALA A 278 -16.14 -15.09 1.79
N GLN A 279 -17.41 -15.53 1.87
CA GLN A 279 -18.33 -15.48 0.74
C GLN A 279 -18.58 -14.04 0.30
N TRP A 280 -18.91 -13.16 1.24
CA TRP A 280 -19.14 -11.74 0.96
C TRP A 280 -17.94 -11.08 0.28
N LEU A 281 -16.75 -11.27 0.83
CA LEU A 281 -15.53 -10.67 0.27
C LEU A 281 -15.22 -11.26 -1.11
N SER A 282 -15.47 -12.55 -1.33
CA SER A 282 -15.31 -13.20 -2.63
C SER A 282 -16.25 -12.60 -3.68
N ASP A 283 -17.54 -12.45 -3.33
CA ASP A 283 -18.56 -11.87 -4.21
C ASP A 283 -18.25 -10.40 -4.51
N LEU A 284 -17.82 -9.65 -3.50
CA LEU A 284 -17.41 -8.25 -3.64
C LEU A 284 -16.25 -8.10 -4.65
N CYS A 285 -15.22 -8.94 -4.52
CA CYS A 285 -14.09 -8.94 -5.43
C CYS A 285 -14.46 -9.42 -6.84
N ALA A 286 -15.31 -10.42 -6.96
CA ALA A 286 -15.76 -10.90 -8.27
C ALA A 286 -16.56 -9.83 -9.02
N GLN A 287 -17.39 -9.06 -8.30
CA GLN A 287 -18.28 -8.07 -8.90
C GLN A 287 -17.62 -6.72 -9.13
N TRP A 288 -16.78 -6.25 -8.20
CA TRP A 288 -16.19 -4.90 -8.23
C TRP A 288 -14.67 -4.85 -8.05
N GLY A 289 -13.96 -5.95 -8.26
CA GLY A 289 -12.54 -6.03 -7.96
C GLY A 289 -11.69 -4.92 -8.58
N GLU A 290 -11.97 -4.46 -9.81
CA GLU A 290 -11.27 -3.32 -10.42
C GLU A 290 -11.53 -1.98 -9.72
N LYS A 291 -12.67 -1.87 -9.02
CA LYS A 291 -13.03 -0.70 -8.23
C LYS A 291 -12.55 -0.77 -6.78
N LEU A 292 -12.22 -1.95 -6.30
CA LEU A 292 -11.66 -2.17 -4.98
C LEU A 292 -10.15 -1.97 -5.02
N LEU A 293 -9.66 -0.79 -4.71
CA LEU A 293 -8.22 -0.53 -4.75
C LEU A 293 -7.52 -1.25 -3.61
N ARG A 294 -8.05 -1.13 -2.39
CA ARG A 294 -7.48 -1.79 -1.20
C ARG A 294 -8.55 -2.10 -0.16
N ILE A 295 -8.42 -3.26 0.47
CA ILE A 295 -9.17 -3.64 1.67
C ILE A 295 -8.16 -4.02 2.76
N LYS A 296 -8.32 -3.47 3.95
CA LYS A 296 -7.63 -3.91 5.17
C LYS A 296 -8.66 -4.12 6.27
N GLY A 297 -8.51 -5.17 7.05
CA GLY A 297 -9.43 -5.40 8.15
C GLY A 297 -8.83 -6.22 9.28
N VAL A 298 -9.38 -6.00 10.46
CA VAL A 298 -9.20 -6.88 11.61
C VAL A 298 -10.58 -7.39 11.97
N LEU A 299 -10.70 -8.70 12.06
CA LEU A 299 -11.96 -9.39 12.30
C LEU A 299 -11.98 -10.05 13.68
N ASP A 300 -13.11 -9.90 14.36
CA ASP A 300 -13.53 -10.72 15.48
C ASP A 300 -14.39 -11.85 14.92
N LEU A 301 -13.90 -13.09 15.00
CA LEU A 301 -14.56 -14.24 14.38
C LEU A 301 -15.08 -15.20 15.44
N VAL A 302 -16.24 -15.79 15.16
CA VAL A 302 -16.83 -16.82 16.02
C VAL A 302 -15.88 -18.00 16.17
N GLY A 303 -15.51 -18.35 17.41
CA GLY A 303 -14.62 -19.48 17.72
C GLY A 303 -13.13 -19.18 17.61
N GLU A 304 -12.71 -17.98 17.17
CA GLU A 304 -11.30 -17.57 17.14
C GLU A 304 -11.05 -16.46 18.17
N PRO A 305 -10.24 -16.71 19.22
CA PRO A 305 -10.00 -15.71 20.26
C PRO A 305 -9.06 -14.57 19.83
N ARG A 306 -8.24 -14.81 18.80
CA ARG A 306 -7.27 -13.84 18.26
C ARG A 306 -7.93 -12.95 17.21
N PRO A 307 -7.49 -11.71 17.04
CA PRO A 307 -7.89 -10.90 15.88
C PRO A 307 -7.36 -11.52 14.61
N VAL A 308 -8.16 -11.50 13.53
CA VAL A 308 -7.75 -12.03 12.24
C VAL A 308 -7.60 -10.89 11.24
N ALA A 309 -6.39 -10.72 10.72
CA ALA A 309 -6.11 -9.74 9.67
C ALA A 309 -6.58 -10.24 8.31
N ILE A 310 -7.24 -9.36 7.58
CA ILE A 310 -7.56 -9.53 6.16
C ILE A 310 -6.96 -8.39 5.36
N HIS A 311 -6.48 -8.72 4.16
CA HIS A 311 -5.92 -7.75 3.24
C HIS A 311 -6.27 -8.14 1.80
N ALA A 312 -6.73 -7.19 1.00
CA ALA A 312 -6.96 -7.39 -0.43
C ALA A 312 -6.50 -6.19 -1.25
N ILE A 313 -6.12 -6.48 -2.50
CA ILE A 313 -5.78 -5.50 -3.53
C ILE A 313 -6.50 -5.92 -4.80
N HIS A 314 -7.41 -5.08 -5.27
CA HIS A 314 -8.32 -5.38 -6.38
C HIS A 314 -9.05 -6.72 -6.19
N HIS A 315 -8.90 -7.66 -7.12
CA HIS A 315 -9.54 -8.99 -7.09
C HIS A 315 -8.86 -9.99 -6.15
N THR A 316 -7.77 -9.60 -5.49
CA THR A 316 -6.86 -10.55 -4.85
C THR A 316 -6.88 -10.39 -3.35
N PHE A 317 -7.23 -11.47 -2.64
CA PHE A 317 -7.11 -11.60 -1.19
C PHE A 317 -5.80 -12.26 -0.79
N HIS A 318 -5.18 -11.71 0.25
CA HIS A 318 -4.17 -12.42 1.01
C HIS A 318 -4.85 -13.46 1.92
N PRO A 319 -4.29 -14.67 2.12
CA PRO A 319 -4.77 -15.59 3.14
C PRO A 319 -4.92 -14.87 4.50
N PRO A 320 -6.06 -15.03 5.19
CA PRO A 320 -6.27 -14.40 6.48
C PRO A 320 -5.27 -14.93 7.51
N LEU A 321 -4.77 -14.06 8.37
CA LEU A 321 -3.78 -14.44 9.39
C LEU A 321 -4.17 -13.95 10.77
N ALA A 322 -4.00 -14.80 11.78
CA ALA A 322 -4.20 -14.40 13.16
C ALA A 322 -3.09 -13.45 13.62
N LEU A 323 -3.48 -12.38 14.29
CA LEU A 323 -2.59 -11.39 14.90
C LEU A 323 -2.36 -11.71 16.38
N SER A 324 -1.26 -11.18 16.94
CA SER A 324 -0.90 -11.35 18.35
C SER A 324 -1.67 -10.43 19.29
N ALA A 325 -2.20 -9.30 18.80
CA ALA A 325 -2.89 -8.31 19.63
C ALA A 325 -4.07 -7.65 18.90
N TRP A 326 -5.05 -7.22 19.68
CA TRP A 326 -6.14 -6.35 19.20
C TRP A 326 -5.65 -4.91 19.06
N PRO A 327 -6.15 -4.12 18.09
CA PRO A 327 -5.74 -2.73 17.89
C PRO A 327 -6.13 -1.80 19.05
N ASP A 328 -7.15 -2.17 19.79
CA ASP A 328 -7.66 -1.43 20.95
C ASP A 328 -8.26 -2.38 22.01
N ALA A 329 -8.72 -1.82 23.14
CA ALA A 329 -9.30 -2.60 24.23
C ALA A 329 -10.69 -3.18 23.90
N LYS A 330 -11.39 -2.60 22.92
CA LYS A 330 -12.72 -3.05 22.50
C LYS A 330 -12.58 -4.05 21.37
N ARG A 331 -13.00 -5.29 21.59
CA ARG A 331 -13.10 -6.28 20.53
C ARG A 331 -14.20 -5.88 19.54
N GLY A 332 -13.98 -6.18 18.29
CA GLY A 332 -14.90 -5.93 17.21
C GLY A 332 -14.20 -5.97 15.86
N SER A 333 -14.96 -6.23 14.82
CA SER A 333 -14.41 -6.22 13.47
C SER A 333 -14.40 -4.81 12.91
N ARG A 334 -13.29 -4.43 12.25
CA ARG A 334 -13.18 -3.19 11.49
C ARG A 334 -12.53 -3.48 10.14
N ILE A 335 -13.21 -3.09 9.07
CA ILE A 335 -12.75 -3.26 7.68
C ILE A 335 -12.70 -1.89 7.03
N VAL A 336 -11.56 -1.54 6.47
CA VAL A 336 -11.29 -0.27 5.79
C VAL A 336 -11.21 -0.53 4.29
N PHE A 337 -11.93 0.28 3.53
CA PHE A 337 -12.02 0.21 2.08
C PHE A 337 -11.44 1.47 1.45
N ILE A 338 -10.64 1.29 0.41
CA ILE A 338 -10.27 2.32 -0.55
C ILE A 338 -10.79 1.84 -1.90
N THR A 339 -11.71 2.60 -2.48
CA THR A 339 -12.42 2.20 -3.69
C THR A 339 -12.40 3.32 -4.74
N ARG A 340 -12.64 2.96 -6.00
CA ARG A 340 -12.85 3.91 -7.09
C ARG A 340 -14.26 3.72 -7.66
N ASP A 341 -15.08 4.79 -7.69
CA ASP A 341 -16.46 4.76 -8.17
C ASP A 341 -17.31 3.64 -7.53
N LEU A 342 -17.06 3.34 -6.26
CA LEU A 342 -17.84 2.37 -5.48
C LEU A 342 -18.07 2.97 -4.09
N SER A 343 -19.33 3.28 -3.78
CA SER A 343 -19.70 3.93 -2.54
C SER A 343 -19.85 2.94 -1.38
N ARG A 344 -19.87 3.49 -0.17
CA ARG A 344 -20.10 2.74 1.08
C ARG A 344 -21.44 2.02 1.05
N GLU A 345 -22.49 2.69 0.59
CA GLU A 345 -23.88 2.18 0.57
C GLU A 345 -23.97 0.88 -0.25
N VAL A 346 -23.30 0.84 -1.41
CA VAL A 346 -23.29 -0.35 -2.27
C VAL A 346 -22.59 -1.53 -1.57
N VAL A 347 -21.48 -1.28 -0.88
CA VAL A 347 -20.76 -2.32 -0.14
C VAL A 347 -21.56 -2.81 1.07
N GLU A 348 -22.24 -1.92 1.78
CA GLU A 348 -23.14 -2.28 2.89
C GLU A 348 -24.38 -3.05 2.42
N GLU A 349 -24.98 -2.68 1.29
CA GLU A 349 -26.09 -3.42 0.70
C GLU A 349 -25.69 -4.84 0.31
N ASN A 350 -24.53 -4.98 -0.29
CA ASN A 350 -23.97 -6.29 -0.63
C ASN A 350 -23.73 -7.15 0.63
N TRP A 351 -23.18 -6.58 1.70
CA TRP A 351 -23.05 -7.26 3.00
C TRP A 351 -24.41 -7.75 3.52
N ARG A 352 -25.43 -6.83 3.53
CA ARG A 352 -26.76 -7.17 4.04
C ARG A 352 -27.44 -8.28 3.21
N ALA A 353 -27.13 -8.38 1.92
CA ALA A 353 -27.66 -9.44 1.07
C ALA A 353 -27.09 -10.81 1.45
N VAL A 354 -25.80 -10.90 1.71
CA VAL A 354 -25.13 -12.15 2.10
C VAL A 354 -25.49 -12.54 3.54
N ALA A 355 -25.43 -11.59 4.48
CA ALA A 355 -25.69 -11.84 5.91
C ALA A 355 -27.15 -12.16 6.27
N ARG A 356 -28.10 -12.06 5.33
CA ARG A 356 -29.51 -12.43 5.54
C ARG A 356 -29.86 -13.85 5.08
N VAL A 357 -28.91 -14.53 4.48
CA VAL A 357 -29.11 -15.89 3.94
C VAL A 357 -28.90 -16.95 5.02
N ASP A 358 -28.34 -16.55 6.16
CA ASP A 358 -28.19 -17.35 7.39
C ASP A 358 -29.29 -16.98 8.42
#